data_22273dc35f407626de0c0ec64038b7e1
#
_entry.id   22273dc35f407626de0c0ec64038b7e1
#
_cell.length_a   1.000
_cell.length_b   1.000
_cell.length_c   1.000
_cell.angle_alpha   90.00
_cell.angle_beta   90.00
_cell.angle_gamma   90.00
#
_symmetry.space_group_name_H-M   'P 1'
#
loop_
_entity.id
_entity.type
_entity.pdbx_description
1 polymer ?
#
loop_
_entity_poly.entity_id
_entity_poly.type
_entity_poly.pdbx_seq_one_letter_code
_entity_poly.pdbx_strand_id
1 'polypeptide(L)'
;MKTLIATATKHTEADFKNTRLAKSLASHKEKQSIVSYTLQPTYQNKYGLCNVYNRYLTKENLKEYDCILFVHDDLHIDSINFLTCIREQFKLGYDVVGLAGGSKLQIKKPCLWHLMCKPDSLSGIVAHYKNKNEYYQTIFGPTPREVILLDGLFLAVKTKSIALHNVQFDENI
;
A
#
# COMPACT_ATOMS: atom_id res chain seq x y z
N MET A 1 10.69 -6.99 -11.91
CA MET A 1 9.65 -5.98 -11.62
C MET A 1 10.32 -4.80 -10.97
N LYS A 2 10.40 -3.68 -11.66
CA LYS A 2 10.94 -2.42 -11.15
C LYS A 2 9.86 -1.72 -10.33
N THR A 3 10.11 -1.44 -9.06
CA THR A 3 9.07 -0.94 -8.14
C THR A 3 9.44 0.43 -7.58
N LEU A 4 8.50 1.37 -7.61
CA LEU A 4 8.54 2.62 -6.87
C LEU A 4 7.72 2.44 -5.58
N ILE A 5 8.32 2.71 -4.42
CA ILE A 5 7.62 2.77 -3.13
C ILE A 5 7.40 4.24 -2.80
N ALA A 6 6.14 4.64 -2.74
CA ALA A 6 5.70 6.00 -2.46
C ALA A 6 5.01 6.06 -1.09
N THR A 7 5.38 7.01 -0.27
CA THR A 7 4.79 7.22 1.05
C THR A 7 4.67 8.70 1.39
N ALA A 8 3.59 9.07 2.07
CA ALA A 8 3.45 10.38 2.67
C ALA A 8 3.80 10.30 4.16
N THR A 9 4.62 11.23 4.64
CA THR A 9 5.03 11.25 6.04
C THR A 9 5.02 12.67 6.61
N LYS A 10 4.66 12.80 7.88
CA LYS A 10 4.77 14.07 8.63
C LYS A 10 6.21 14.35 9.09
N HIS A 11 7.07 13.33 9.05
CA HIS A 11 8.45 13.42 9.49
C HIS A 11 9.32 14.21 8.52
N THR A 12 10.42 14.76 9.04
CA THR A 12 11.52 15.26 8.22
C THR A 12 12.26 14.09 7.56
N GLU A 13 13.09 14.35 6.58
CA GLU A 13 13.95 13.32 5.98
C GLU A 13 14.86 12.65 7.03
N ALA A 14 15.41 13.44 7.97
CA ALA A 14 16.25 12.93 9.05
C ALA A 14 15.51 12.00 10.01
N ASP A 15 14.23 12.29 10.29
CA ASP A 15 13.40 11.51 11.22
C ASP A 15 12.72 10.31 10.56
N PHE A 16 12.52 10.34 9.25
CA PHE A 16 11.86 9.28 8.51
C PHE A 16 12.50 7.90 8.71
N LYS A 17 13.83 7.85 8.86
CA LYS A 17 14.57 6.61 9.17
C LYS A 17 14.07 5.89 10.44
N ASN A 18 13.40 6.61 11.33
CA ASN A 18 12.85 6.07 12.57
C ASN A 18 11.44 5.48 12.41
N THR A 19 10.77 5.70 11.26
CA THR A 19 9.45 5.14 10.98
C THR A 19 9.50 3.61 10.89
N ARG A 20 8.35 2.97 11.04
CA ARG A 20 8.25 1.50 10.93
C ARG A 20 8.57 1.03 9.52
N LEU A 21 8.07 1.75 8.52
CA LEU A 21 8.34 1.45 7.11
C LEU A 21 9.84 1.51 6.81
N ALA A 22 10.49 2.62 7.14
CA ALA A 22 11.92 2.79 6.85
C ALA A 22 12.77 1.70 7.51
N LYS A 23 12.50 1.37 8.78
CA LYS A 23 13.22 0.32 9.52
C LYS A 23 13.02 -1.07 8.90
N SER A 24 11.78 -1.41 8.51
CA SER A 24 11.51 -2.71 7.87
C SER A 24 12.19 -2.84 6.52
N LEU A 25 12.12 -1.78 5.68
CA LEU A 25 12.78 -1.77 4.39
C LEU A 25 14.32 -1.82 4.50
N ALA A 26 14.91 -1.13 5.47
CA ALA A 26 16.35 -1.22 5.75
C ALA A 26 16.77 -2.64 6.13
N SER A 27 16.04 -3.28 7.06
CA SER A 27 16.29 -4.68 7.45
C SER A 27 16.18 -5.65 6.27
N HIS A 28 15.28 -5.42 5.32
CA HIS A 28 15.15 -6.24 4.12
C HIS A 28 16.34 -6.08 3.18
N LYS A 29 16.86 -4.86 3.00
CA LYS A 29 18.06 -4.61 2.18
C LYS A 29 19.30 -5.32 2.72
N GLU A 30 19.46 -5.34 4.03
CA GLU A 30 20.57 -6.04 4.68
C GLU A 30 20.53 -7.55 4.48
N LYS A 31 19.33 -8.14 4.40
CA LYS A 31 19.11 -9.59 4.29
C LYS A 31 19.05 -10.10 2.85
N GLN A 32 18.74 -9.25 1.88
CA GLN A 32 18.61 -9.62 0.46
C GLN A 32 19.31 -8.61 -0.45
N SER A 33 20.35 -9.06 -1.13
CA SER A 33 21.07 -8.27 -2.15
C SER A 33 20.30 -8.09 -3.47
N ILE A 34 19.09 -8.61 -3.62
CA ILE A 34 18.40 -8.76 -4.93
C ILE A 34 17.13 -7.91 -5.07
N VAL A 35 16.65 -7.24 -4.02
CA VAL A 35 15.39 -6.48 -4.11
C VAL A 35 15.66 -5.06 -4.60
N SER A 36 15.33 -4.80 -5.87
CA SER A 36 15.44 -3.47 -6.48
C SER A 36 14.11 -2.72 -6.36
N TYR A 37 14.07 -1.73 -5.49
CA TYR A 37 13.03 -0.72 -5.45
C TYR A 37 13.62 0.66 -5.25
N THR A 38 12.91 1.68 -5.70
CA THR A 38 13.17 3.09 -5.39
C THR A 38 12.20 3.53 -4.32
N LEU A 39 12.69 4.09 -3.22
CA LEU A 39 11.85 4.66 -2.16
C LEU A 39 11.81 6.18 -2.30
N GLN A 40 10.62 6.73 -2.45
CA GLN A 40 10.38 8.19 -2.57
C GLN A 40 9.35 8.65 -1.54
N PRO A 41 9.76 9.12 -0.36
CA PRO A 41 8.87 9.73 0.60
C PRO A 41 8.52 11.17 0.24
N THR A 42 7.28 11.58 0.50
CA THR A 42 6.89 12.99 0.58
C THR A 42 6.98 13.42 2.03
N TYR A 43 8.08 14.08 2.38
CA TYR A 43 8.38 14.53 3.74
C TYR A 43 7.54 15.73 4.16
N GLN A 44 7.32 15.91 5.49
CA GLN A 44 6.61 17.03 6.09
C GLN A 44 5.26 17.29 5.40
N ASN A 45 4.58 16.20 5.04
CA ASN A 45 3.35 16.27 4.27
C ASN A 45 2.23 16.96 5.05
N LYS A 46 1.55 17.90 4.37
CA LYS A 46 0.39 18.66 4.88
C LYS A 46 -0.87 18.44 4.00
N TYR A 47 -0.77 17.61 2.97
CA TYR A 47 -1.86 17.36 2.01
C TYR A 47 -2.56 16.03 2.30
N GLY A 48 -3.76 15.84 1.76
CA GLY A 48 -4.45 14.56 1.79
C GLY A 48 -3.67 13.47 1.02
N LEU A 49 -3.85 12.22 1.41
CA LEU A 49 -3.13 11.08 0.79
C LEU A 49 -3.39 10.98 -0.71
N CYS A 50 -4.64 11.17 -1.15
CA CYS A 50 -5.01 11.12 -2.58
C CYS A 50 -4.21 12.14 -3.40
N ASN A 51 -4.08 13.37 -2.90
CA ASN A 51 -3.28 14.42 -3.56
C ASN A 51 -1.80 14.02 -3.64
N VAL A 52 -1.22 13.50 -2.54
CA VAL A 52 0.17 13.05 -2.56
C VAL A 52 0.37 11.87 -3.51
N TYR A 53 -0.51 10.89 -3.49
CA TYR A 53 -0.38 9.69 -4.32
C TYR A 53 -0.52 10.01 -5.82
N ASN A 54 -1.40 10.95 -6.20
CA ASN A 54 -1.53 11.41 -7.58
C ASN A 54 -0.24 12.03 -8.13
N ARG A 55 0.60 12.65 -7.29
CA ARG A 55 1.90 13.22 -7.70
C ARG A 55 2.89 12.14 -8.16
N TYR A 56 2.68 10.89 -7.79
CA TYR A 56 3.50 9.76 -8.25
C TYR A 56 2.94 9.09 -9.52
N LEU A 57 1.67 9.37 -9.90
CA LEU A 57 1.05 8.83 -11.12
C LEU A 57 1.40 9.67 -12.36
N THR A 58 2.65 10.10 -12.49
CA THR A 58 3.14 10.84 -13.65
C THR A 58 3.41 9.92 -14.84
N LYS A 59 3.36 10.46 -16.05
CA LYS A 59 3.69 9.69 -17.28
C LYS A 59 5.08 9.06 -17.22
N GLU A 60 6.04 9.76 -16.60
CA GLU A 60 7.42 9.31 -16.42
C GLU A 60 7.46 8.08 -15.51
N ASN A 61 6.87 8.18 -14.32
CA ASN A 61 6.83 7.06 -13.36
C ASN A 61 6.06 5.86 -13.92
N LEU A 62 4.91 6.09 -14.56
CA LEU A 62 4.11 5.02 -15.16
C LEU A 62 4.84 4.30 -16.31
N LYS A 63 5.78 4.97 -16.97
CA LYS A 63 6.64 4.37 -18.01
C LYS A 63 7.88 3.71 -17.43
N GLU A 64 8.45 4.25 -16.35
CA GLU A 64 9.71 3.81 -15.77
C GLU A 64 9.56 2.57 -14.87
N TYR A 65 8.47 2.49 -14.12
CA TYR A 65 8.23 1.42 -13.13
C TYR A 65 7.15 0.45 -13.61
N ASP A 66 7.27 -0.81 -13.22
CA ASP A 66 6.24 -1.84 -13.44
C ASP A 66 5.15 -1.78 -12.38
N CYS A 67 5.51 -1.31 -11.18
CA CYS A 67 4.67 -1.23 -10.00
C CYS A 67 4.93 0.07 -9.24
N ILE A 68 3.86 0.73 -8.79
CA ILE A 68 3.94 1.74 -7.73
C ILE A 68 3.26 1.16 -6.50
N LEU A 69 3.98 1.12 -5.38
CA LEU A 69 3.47 0.71 -4.07
C LEU A 69 3.26 1.96 -3.22
N PHE A 70 2.00 2.30 -3.00
CA PHE A 70 1.59 3.30 -2.02
C PHE A 70 1.48 2.64 -0.65
N VAL A 71 2.16 3.18 0.36
CA VAL A 71 2.22 2.56 1.68
C VAL A 71 2.36 3.61 2.77
N HIS A 72 1.70 3.40 3.91
CA HIS A 72 1.82 4.28 5.07
C HIS A 72 3.19 4.13 5.75
N ASP A 73 3.71 5.21 6.33
CA ASP A 73 5.01 5.25 6.98
C ASP A 73 5.04 4.53 8.34
N ASP A 74 3.88 4.26 8.94
CA ASP A 74 3.71 3.52 10.18
C ASP A 74 3.50 2.00 9.99
N LEU A 75 3.42 1.54 8.73
CA LEU A 75 3.38 0.11 8.41
C LEU A 75 4.75 -0.54 8.57
N HIS A 76 4.80 -1.73 9.20
CA HIS A 76 5.97 -2.61 9.19
C HIS A 76 5.75 -3.75 8.20
N ILE A 77 6.63 -3.90 7.23
CA ILE A 77 6.58 -4.99 6.26
C ILE A 77 7.45 -6.15 6.79
N ASP A 78 6.82 -7.22 7.27
CA ASP A 78 7.53 -8.38 7.82
C ASP A 78 8.10 -9.28 6.72
N SER A 79 7.35 -9.49 5.64
CA SER A 79 7.74 -10.41 4.57
C SER A 79 8.87 -9.84 3.72
N ILE A 80 10.02 -10.49 3.76
CA ILE A 80 11.16 -10.18 2.89
C ILE A 80 10.83 -10.39 1.40
N ASN A 81 9.85 -11.24 1.10
CA ASN A 81 9.43 -11.59 -0.25
C ASN A 81 8.21 -10.78 -0.74
N PHE A 82 7.82 -9.68 -0.07
CA PHE A 82 6.60 -8.93 -0.39
C PHE A 82 6.51 -8.50 -1.85
N LEU A 83 7.61 -8.07 -2.48
CA LEU A 83 7.63 -7.71 -3.91
C LEU A 83 7.44 -8.91 -4.84
N THR A 84 7.92 -10.08 -4.43
CA THR A 84 7.66 -11.33 -5.17
C THR A 84 6.19 -11.71 -5.07
N CYS A 85 5.59 -11.60 -3.88
CA CYS A 85 4.16 -11.86 -3.69
C CYS A 85 3.31 -10.93 -4.57
N ILE A 86 3.60 -9.62 -4.61
CA ILE A 86 2.91 -8.65 -5.47
C ILE A 86 3.05 -9.06 -6.94
N ARG A 87 4.26 -9.39 -7.40
CA ARG A 87 4.52 -9.79 -8.78
C ARG A 87 3.71 -11.02 -9.18
N GLU A 88 3.61 -12.02 -8.31
CA GLU A 88 2.82 -13.22 -8.60
C GLU A 88 1.32 -12.88 -8.71
N GLN A 89 0.78 -11.97 -7.88
CA GLN A 89 -0.60 -11.51 -8.03
C GLN A 89 -0.82 -10.79 -9.37
N PHE A 90 0.13 -9.95 -9.81
CA PHE A 90 0.05 -9.31 -11.14
C PHE A 90 0.09 -10.31 -12.30
N LYS A 91 0.80 -11.44 -12.16
CA LYS A 91 0.80 -12.54 -13.16
C LYS A 91 -0.54 -13.28 -13.21
N LEU A 92 -1.25 -13.35 -12.08
CA LEU A 92 -2.61 -13.93 -12.02
C LEU A 92 -3.67 -13.01 -12.64
N GLY A 93 -3.30 -11.82 -13.09
CA GLY A 93 -4.19 -10.89 -13.78
C GLY A 93 -4.75 -9.76 -12.93
N TYR A 94 -4.39 -9.68 -11.64
CA TYR A 94 -4.80 -8.55 -10.79
C TYR A 94 -4.00 -7.30 -11.14
N ASP A 95 -4.66 -6.15 -11.13
CA ASP A 95 -4.06 -4.85 -11.44
C ASP A 95 -3.75 -4.04 -10.19
N VAL A 96 -4.43 -4.33 -9.08
CA VAL A 96 -4.22 -3.70 -7.77
C VAL A 96 -4.21 -4.79 -6.70
N VAL A 97 -3.24 -4.72 -5.79
CA VAL A 97 -3.07 -5.65 -4.67
C VAL A 97 -2.98 -4.87 -3.37
N GLY A 98 -3.75 -5.27 -2.36
CA GLY A 98 -3.76 -4.67 -1.02
C GLY A 98 -3.82 -5.73 0.08
N LEU A 99 -3.84 -5.29 1.33
CA LEU A 99 -3.82 -6.17 2.51
C LEU A 99 -5.20 -6.38 3.13
N ALA A 100 -6.12 -5.44 2.96
CA ALA A 100 -7.46 -5.49 3.49
C ALA A 100 -8.46 -4.79 2.57
N GLY A 101 -9.73 -5.20 2.60
CA GLY A 101 -10.74 -4.60 1.75
C GLY A 101 -12.09 -5.28 1.84
N GLY A 102 -12.98 -4.94 0.91
CA GLY A 102 -14.33 -5.49 0.84
C GLY A 102 -14.77 -5.87 -0.57
N SER A 103 -15.47 -7.00 -0.69
CA SER A 103 -15.98 -7.54 -1.96
C SER A 103 -17.39 -7.03 -2.33
N LYS A 104 -18.06 -6.35 -1.41
CA LYS A 104 -19.40 -5.75 -1.63
C LYS A 104 -19.42 -4.36 -1.04
N LEU A 105 -19.83 -3.40 -1.85
CA LEU A 105 -19.86 -2.01 -1.46
C LEU A 105 -21.31 -1.55 -1.18
N GLN A 106 -21.59 -1.05 0.02
CA GLN A 106 -22.78 -0.24 0.31
C GLN A 106 -22.32 1.14 0.76
N ILE A 107 -21.72 1.93 -0.18
CA ILE A 107 -20.93 3.06 0.29
C ILE A 107 -21.46 4.41 -0.08
N LYS A 108 -21.82 5.15 0.94
CA LYS A 108 -21.82 6.61 0.92
C LYS A 108 -20.48 7.22 1.43
N LYS A 109 -19.64 6.44 2.15
CA LYS A 109 -18.37 6.90 2.75
C LYS A 109 -17.30 5.79 2.64
N PRO A 110 -16.51 5.76 1.57
CA PRO A 110 -15.47 4.72 1.33
C PRO A 110 -14.46 4.57 2.46
N CYS A 111 -14.07 5.65 3.13
CA CYS A 111 -13.12 5.64 4.23
C CYS A 111 -13.57 4.81 5.46
N LEU A 112 -14.87 4.54 5.58
CA LEU A 112 -15.45 3.73 6.65
C LEU A 112 -15.84 2.32 6.18
N TRP A 113 -15.19 1.79 5.16
CA TRP A 113 -15.51 0.52 4.51
C TRP A 113 -15.67 -0.64 5.52
N HIS A 114 -14.79 -0.73 6.51
CA HIS A 114 -14.78 -1.78 7.52
C HIS A 114 -16.00 -1.75 8.47
N LEU A 115 -16.68 -0.60 8.57
CA LEU A 115 -17.93 -0.43 9.33
C LEU A 115 -19.17 -0.57 8.45
N MET A 116 -19.04 -0.26 7.15
CA MET A 116 -20.16 -0.18 6.21
C MET A 116 -20.38 -1.46 5.42
N CYS A 117 -19.34 -2.26 5.23
CA CYS A 117 -19.46 -3.55 4.55
C CYS A 117 -19.99 -4.62 5.50
N LYS A 118 -20.75 -5.57 4.95
CA LYS A 118 -21.17 -6.74 5.75
C LYS A 118 -19.96 -7.58 6.13
N PRO A 119 -19.94 -8.20 7.32
CA PRO A 119 -18.79 -9.00 7.77
C PRO A 119 -18.36 -10.10 6.79
N ASP A 120 -19.32 -10.76 6.11
CA ASP A 120 -19.06 -11.82 5.13
C ASP A 120 -18.39 -11.32 3.84
N SER A 121 -18.39 -10.00 3.61
CA SER A 121 -17.78 -9.36 2.45
C SER A 121 -16.39 -8.78 2.72
N LEU A 122 -15.96 -8.76 3.98
CA LEU A 122 -14.67 -8.24 4.38
C LEU A 122 -13.54 -9.25 4.12
N SER A 123 -12.33 -8.76 3.90
CA SER A 123 -11.13 -9.55 3.67
C SER A 123 -9.93 -8.83 4.28
N GLY A 124 -9.00 -9.59 4.84
CA GLY A 124 -7.75 -9.05 5.37
C GLY A 124 -7.50 -9.35 6.82
N ILE A 125 -6.24 -9.22 7.22
CA ILE A 125 -5.79 -9.32 8.61
C ILE A 125 -4.80 -8.18 8.83
N VAL A 126 -4.98 -7.41 9.90
CA VAL A 126 -4.09 -6.31 10.27
C VAL A 126 -3.61 -6.52 11.70
N ALA A 127 -2.30 -6.53 11.90
CA ALA A 127 -1.70 -6.57 13.22
C ALA A 127 -1.43 -5.15 13.72
N HIS A 128 -1.87 -4.85 14.93
CA HIS A 128 -1.68 -3.58 15.60
C HIS A 128 -0.72 -3.76 16.78
N TYR A 129 0.45 -3.11 16.72
CA TYR A 129 1.42 -3.16 17.80
C TYR A 129 1.11 -2.09 18.85
N LYS A 130 0.92 -2.50 20.10
CA LYS A 130 0.87 -1.58 21.25
C LYS A 130 2.28 -1.19 21.71
N ASN A 131 3.19 -2.16 21.71
CA ASN A 131 4.62 -1.99 22.01
C ASN A 131 5.44 -3.07 21.30
N LYS A 132 6.75 -3.18 21.57
CA LYS A 132 7.64 -4.15 20.90
C LYS A 132 7.25 -5.61 21.07
N ASN A 133 6.56 -5.96 22.15
CA ASN A 133 6.29 -7.35 22.54
C ASN A 133 4.79 -7.68 22.56
N GLU A 134 3.93 -6.70 22.35
CA GLU A 134 2.47 -6.86 22.46
C GLU A 134 1.79 -6.35 21.20
N TYR A 135 1.00 -7.22 20.59
CA TYR A 135 0.17 -6.86 19.44
C TYR A 135 -1.21 -7.52 19.56
N TYR A 136 -2.18 -6.98 18.85
CA TYR A 136 -3.47 -7.61 18.62
C TYR A 136 -3.77 -7.60 17.12
N GLN A 137 -4.61 -8.53 16.69
CA GLN A 137 -5.02 -8.65 15.29
C GLN A 137 -6.47 -8.26 15.12
N THR A 138 -6.73 -7.46 14.09
CA THR A 138 -8.10 -7.30 13.55
C THR A 138 -8.21 -8.23 12.34
N ILE A 139 -9.06 -9.24 12.47
CA ILE A 139 -9.38 -10.19 11.39
C ILE A 139 -10.67 -9.70 10.74
N PHE A 140 -10.54 -9.13 9.54
CA PHE A 140 -11.69 -8.69 8.75
C PHE A 140 -12.38 -9.86 8.05
N GLY A 141 -11.61 -10.80 7.51
CA GLY A 141 -12.14 -11.98 6.84
C GLY A 141 -11.07 -12.77 6.08
N PRO A 142 -11.48 -13.83 5.36
CA PRO A 142 -10.55 -14.74 4.70
C PRO A 142 -9.72 -14.06 3.61
N THR A 143 -8.47 -14.52 3.47
CA THR A 143 -7.53 -14.13 2.43
C THR A 143 -6.90 -15.36 1.77
N PRO A 144 -6.47 -15.31 0.50
CA PRO A 144 -6.68 -14.21 -0.45
C PRO A 144 -8.14 -14.13 -0.92
N ARG A 145 -8.58 -12.94 -1.34
CA ARG A 145 -9.92 -12.71 -1.86
C ARG A 145 -9.92 -11.57 -2.87
N GLU A 146 -10.69 -11.73 -3.95
CA GLU A 146 -11.01 -10.65 -4.86
C GLU A 146 -11.96 -9.67 -4.18
N VAL A 147 -11.62 -8.39 -4.24
CA VAL A 147 -12.37 -7.30 -3.60
C VAL A 147 -12.56 -6.14 -4.58
N ILE A 148 -13.56 -5.30 -4.33
CA ILE A 148 -13.85 -4.12 -5.14
C ILE A 148 -13.40 -2.82 -4.47
N LEU A 149 -12.99 -2.91 -3.21
CA LEU A 149 -12.43 -1.81 -2.44
C LEU A 149 -11.25 -2.33 -1.63
N LEU A 150 -10.16 -1.58 -1.63
CA LEU A 150 -8.97 -1.85 -0.83
C LEU A 150 -8.71 -0.70 0.15
N ASP A 151 -8.19 -1.05 1.32
CA ASP A 151 -7.70 -0.09 2.30
C ASP A 151 -6.42 0.60 1.79
N GLY A 152 -6.30 1.91 2.06
CA GLY A 152 -5.18 2.74 1.62
C GLY A 152 -3.85 2.47 2.31
N LEU A 153 -3.82 1.61 3.34
CA LEU A 153 -2.62 1.31 4.13
C LEU A 153 -1.46 0.77 3.27
N PHE A 154 -1.81 -0.05 2.27
CA PHE A 154 -0.87 -0.70 1.37
C PHE A 154 -1.57 -1.00 0.05
N LEU A 155 -1.18 -0.29 -1.02
CA LEU A 155 -1.76 -0.45 -2.36
C LEU A 155 -0.63 -0.59 -3.39
N ALA A 156 -0.43 -1.79 -3.90
CA ALA A 156 0.45 -2.04 -5.03
C ALA A 156 -0.35 -1.96 -6.33
N VAL A 157 0.00 -1.06 -7.22
CA VAL A 157 -0.69 -0.84 -8.49
C VAL A 157 0.20 -1.17 -9.67
N LYS A 158 -0.34 -1.85 -10.66
CA LYS A 158 0.34 -2.17 -11.92
C LYS A 158 0.30 -0.95 -12.83
N THR A 159 1.45 -0.37 -13.14
CA THR A 159 1.53 0.93 -13.84
C THR A 159 0.91 0.90 -15.23
N LYS A 160 1.03 -0.21 -15.96
CA LYS A 160 0.42 -0.37 -17.29
C LYS A 160 -1.09 -0.23 -17.26
N SER A 161 -1.75 -0.77 -16.22
CA SER A 161 -3.21 -0.67 -16.08
C SER A 161 -3.64 0.72 -15.70
N ILE A 162 -2.90 1.40 -14.80
CA ILE A 162 -3.12 2.80 -14.45
C ILE A 162 -2.99 3.70 -15.68
N ALA A 163 -1.93 3.52 -16.47
CA ALA A 163 -1.71 4.30 -17.69
C ALA A 163 -2.79 4.05 -18.75
N LEU A 164 -3.20 2.79 -18.95
CA LEU A 164 -4.22 2.40 -19.93
C LEU A 164 -5.58 3.05 -19.65
N HIS A 165 -5.97 3.10 -18.37
CA HIS A 165 -7.28 3.58 -17.96
C HIS A 165 -7.27 5.02 -17.42
N ASN A 166 -6.11 5.70 -17.42
CA ASN A 166 -5.93 7.06 -16.88
C ASN A 166 -6.52 7.23 -15.47
N VAL A 167 -6.23 6.27 -14.58
CA VAL A 167 -6.77 6.23 -13.21
C VAL A 167 -6.04 7.20 -12.30
N GLN A 168 -6.80 7.89 -11.45
CA GLN A 168 -6.30 8.77 -10.40
C GLN A 168 -7.10 8.55 -9.11
N PHE A 169 -6.51 8.93 -7.99
CA PHE A 169 -7.23 9.00 -6.72
C PHE A 169 -8.14 10.22 -6.68
N ASP A 170 -9.34 10.08 -6.12
CA ASP A 170 -10.24 11.22 -5.90
C ASP A 170 -9.72 12.08 -4.74
N GLU A 171 -9.36 13.32 -5.02
CA GLU A 171 -8.81 14.26 -4.03
C GLU A 171 -9.89 14.94 -3.16
N ASN A 172 -11.18 14.70 -3.45
CA ASN A 172 -12.31 15.25 -2.71
C ASN A 172 -12.80 14.34 -1.57
N ILE A 173 -12.13 13.23 -1.32
CA ILE A 173 -12.48 12.25 -0.28
C ILE A 173 -11.65 12.51 0.99
#